data_7a8943d15d0fa22b6a24aeae91754368
#
_entry.id   7a8943d15d0fa22b6a24aeae91754368
#
_cell.length_a   1.000
_cell.length_b   1.000
_cell.length_c   1.000
_cell.angle_alpha   90.00
_cell.angle_beta   90.00
_cell.angle_gamma   90.00
#
_symmetry.space_group_name_H-M   'P 1'
#
loop_
_entity.id
_entity.type
_entity.pdbx_description
1 polymer ?
#
loop_
_entity_poly.entity_id
_entity_poly.type
_entity_poly.pdbx_seq_one_letter_code
_entity_poly.pdbx_strand_id
1 'polypeptide(L)'
;YKPGNVVLRPIILKNSQDYIQSKFHTGVNPVDFVFHGGSGSTLAEIREAIGYGVVKMNIDTDLQFAFTEGVRDYVVKYVEYLKTQIGNPEGDDKPNKKYYDPRKWLRDGELTFIKRLEQSFSDLNNLNTLI
;
A
#
# COMPACT_ATOMS: atom_id res chain seq x y z
N TYR A 1 13.34 2.26 -7.65
CA TYR A 1 12.92 1.52 -6.47
C TYR A 1 13.01 0.01 -6.72
N LYS A 2 13.64 -0.69 -5.81
CA LYS A 2 13.71 -2.16 -5.81
C LYS A 2 13.32 -2.64 -4.42
N PRO A 3 12.27 -3.46 -4.27
CA PRO A 3 11.88 -3.98 -2.97
C PRO A 3 13.05 -4.66 -2.26
N GLY A 4 13.23 -4.37 -0.98
CA GLY A 4 14.26 -4.98 -0.14
C GLY A 4 15.67 -4.37 -0.24
N ASN A 5 15.89 -3.29 -1.01
CA ASN A 5 17.18 -2.58 -1.01
C ASN A 5 17.20 -1.35 -0.10
N VAL A 6 16.11 -1.04 0.56
CA VAL A 6 16.05 -0.02 1.60
C VAL A 6 16.19 -0.72 2.96
N VAL A 7 17.26 -0.43 3.67
CA VAL A 7 17.46 -0.92 5.03
C VAL A 7 17.06 0.19 5.99
N LEU A 8 15.95 0.00 6.69
CA LEU A 8 15.55 0.90 7.75
C LEU A 8 16.48 0.75 8.96
N ARG A 9 16.65 1.85 9.67
CA ARG A 9 17.37 1.87 10.94
C ARG A 9 16.53 2.56 12.01
N PRO A 10 15.47 1.92 12.51
CA PRO A 10 14.58 2.51 13.52
C PRO A 10 15.32 2.96 14.77
N ILE A 11 16.45 2.33 15.08
CA ILE A 11 17.33 2.71 16.21
C ILE A 11 17.77 4.19 16.16
N ILE A 12 17.83 4.82 14.99
CA ILE A 12 18.14 6.25 14.87
C ILE A 12 17.04 7.08 15.54
N LEU A 13 15.78 6.67 15.39
CA LEU A 13 14.65 7.34 16.04
C LEU A 13 14.76 7.22 17.55
N LYS A 14 15.03 6.00 18.04
CA LYS A 14 15.25 5.77 19.48
C LYS A 14 16.36 6.65 20.02
N ASN A 15 17.52 6.69 19.38
CA ASN A 15 18.64 7.50 19.82
C ASN A 15 18.30 9.00 19.85
N SER A 16 17.47 9.46 18.90
CA SER A 16 16.99 10.85 18.87
C SER A 16 16.06 11.14 20.04
N GLN A 17 15.12 10.23 20.35
CA GLN A 17 14.23 10.35 21.51
C GLN A 17 15.04 10.38 22.81
N ASP A 18 15.96 9.44 23.01
CA ASP A 18 16.80 9.33 24.21
C ASP A 18 17.66 10.59 24.42
N TYR A 19 18.22 11.13 23.34
CA TYR A 19 19.01 12.37 23.38
C TYR A 19 18.17 13.58 23.83
N ILE A 20 16.99 13.74 23.22
CA ILE A 20 16.11 14.88 23.53
C ILE A 20 15.59 14.76 24.97
N GLN A 21 15.16 13.56 25.36
CA GLN A 21 14.70 13.29 26.73
C GLN A 21 15.78 13.64 27.75
N SER A 22 17.01 13.18 27.54
CA SER A 22 18.14 13.45 28.45
C SER A 22 18.49 14.92 28.50
N LYS A 23 18.55 15.60 27.34
CA LYS A 23 18.99 16.99 27.24
C LYS A 23 17.98 17.98 27.78
N PHE A 24 16.69 17.72 27.57
CA PHE A 24 15.62 18.65 27.90
C PHE A 24 14.72 18.19 29.05
N HIS A 25 15.05 17.07 29.69
CA HIS A 25 14.29 16.48 30.79
C HIS A 25 12.79 16.26 30.50
N THR A 26 12.50 15.83 29.29
CA THR A 26 11.12 15.57 28.82
C THR A 26 10.65 14.15 29.22
N GLY A 27 9.37 13.84 28.98
CA GLY A 27 8.83 12.49 29.08
C GLY A 27 9.35 11.55 27.98
N VAL A 28 8.85 10.32 27.97
CA VAL A 28 9.20 9.29 26.97
C VAL A 28 8.64 9.70 25.60
N ASN A 29 9.42 9.44 24.54
CA ASN A 29 9.07 9.76 23.14
C ASN A 29 8.59 11.21 22.94
N PRO A 30 9.39 12.22 23.28
CA PRO A 30 8.98 13.64 23.25
C PRO A 30 8.76 14.19 21.84
N VAL A 31 9.12 13.46 20.79
CA VAL A 31 9.02 13.93 19.41
C VAL A 31 8.17 12.95 18.59
N ASP A 32 7.22 13.49 17.84
CA ASP A 32 6.46 12.76 16.84
C ASP A 32 7.23 12.71 15.52
N PHE A 33 7.45 11.50 14.98
CA PHE A 33 8.15 11.32 13.72
C PHE A 33 7.18 11.03 12.58
N VAL A 34 7.53 11.52 11.40
CA VAL A 34 6.89 11.14 10.14
C VAL A 34 7.86 10.27 9.36
N PHE A 35 7.39 9.09 8.97
CA PHE A 35 8.14 8.14 8.18
C PHE A 35 7.78 8.27 6.70
N HIS A 36 8.73 8.71 5.89
CA HIS A 36 8.58 8.81 4.44
C HIS A 36 9.09 7.54 3.76
N GLY A 37 8.35 7.05 2.74
CA GLY A 37 8.80 5.93 1.92
C GLY A 37 8.71 4.57 2.62
N GLY A 38 7.62 4.28 3.31
CA GLY A 38 7.37 3.03 4.03
C GLY A 38 7.19 1.77 3.15
N SER A 39 7.01 1.94 1.84
CA SER A 39 6.91 0.81 0.89
C SER A 39 8.20 -0.01 0.87
N GLY A 40 8.06 -1.34 1.00
CA GLY A 40 9.19 -2.28 1.04
C GLY A 40 9.87 -2.45 2.40
N SER A 41 9.39 -1.77 3.44
CA SER A 41 9.81 -1.99 4.83
C SER A 41 9.24 -3.29 5.37
N THR A 42 9.99 -3.98 6.24
CA THR A 42 9.48 -5.15 6.93
C THR A 42 8.48 -4.76 8.02
N LEU A 43 7.55 -5.64 8.35
CA LEU A 43 6.59 -5.42 9.45
C LEU A 43 7.30 -5.19 10.79
N ALA A 44 8.41 -5.88 11.04
CA ALA A 44 9.20 -5.70 12.25
C ALA A 44 9.78 -4.28 12.35
N GLU A 45 10.37 -3.77 11.27
CA GLU A 45 10.91 -2.41 11.19
C GLU A 45 9.83 -1.35 11.37
N ILE A 46 8.64 -1.55 10.77
CA ILE A 46 7.50 -0.66 10.91
C ILE A 46 7.05 -0.60 12.38
N ARG A 47 6.86 -1.73 13.03
CA ARG A 47 6.42 -1.80 14.43
C ARG A 47 7.45 -1.23 15.39
N GLU A 48 8.72 -1.48 15.14
CA GLU A 48 9.80 -0.88 15.91
C GLU A 48 9.81 0.66 15.80
N ALA A 49 9.65 1.18 14.57
CA ALA A 49 9.57 2.62 14.32
C ALA A 49 8.36 3.27 15.01
N ILE A 50 7.19 2.61 14.98
CA ILE A 50 6.00 3.07 15.72
C ILE A 50 6.30 3.13 17.23
N GLY A 51 6.98 2.14 17.78
CA GLY A 51 7.38 2.11 19.19
C GLY A 51 8.31 3.27 19.58
N TYR A 52 8.99 3.89 18.60
CA TYR A 52 9.88 5.04 18.81
C TYR A 52 9.26 6.39 18.43
N GLY A 53 7.93 6.44 18.30
CA GLY A 53 7.19 7.70 18.13
C GLY A 53 6.89 8.06 16.66
N VAL A 54 6.88 7.11 15.74
CA VAL A 54 6.35 7.35 14.39
C VAL A 54 4.82 7.38 14.46
N VAL A 55 4.25 8.53 14.15
CA VAL A 55 2.79 8.79 14.16
C VAL A 55 2.17 8.82 12.76
N LYS A 56 3.00 8.90 11.72
CA LYS A 56 2.55 8.91 10.32
C LYS A 56 3.54 8.17 9.44
N MET A 57 3.02 7.36 8.49
CA MET A 57 3.82 6.71 7.46
C MET A 57 3.21 6.96 6.08
N ASN A 58 4.05 7.27 5.09
CA ASN A 58 3.63 7.39 3.70
C ASN A 58 3.86 6.06 2.97
N ILE A 59 2.78 5.49 2.42
CA ILE A 59 2.80 4.27 1.62
C ILE A 59 2.19 4.61 0.26
N ASP A 60 2.95 4.54 -0.82
CA ASP A 60 2.52 4.88 -2.17
C ASP A 60 2.74 3.74 -3.15
N THR A 61 3.98 3.34 -3.38
CA THR A 61 4.38 2.36 -4.41
C THR A 61 3.63 1.04 -4.30
N ASP A 62 3.48 0.49 -3.10
CA ASP A 62 2.78 -0.78 -2.90
C ASP A 62 1.28 -0.67 -3.23
N LEU A 63 0.66 0.46 -2.92
CA LEU A 63 -0.75 0.71 -3.22
C LEU A 63 -0.98 0.89 -4.72
N GLN A 64 -0.10 1.63 -5.41
CA GLN A 64 -0.14 1.77 -6.87
C GLN A 64 0.01 0.40 -7.55
N PHE A 65 0.95 -0.40 -7.09
CA PHE A 65 1.17 -1.74 -7.64
C PHE A 65 -0.04 -2.66 -7.40
N ALA A 66 -0.60 -2.65 -6.20
CA ALA A 66 -1.80 -3.42 -5.88
C ALA A 66 -2.99 -3.08 -6.79
N PHE A 67 -3.22 -1.79 -7.08
CA PHE A 67 -4.23 -1.38 -8.06
C PHE A 67 -3.93 -1.93 -9.46
N THR A 68 -2.67 -1.80 -9.88
CA THR A 68 -2.20 -2.28 -11.19
C THR A 68 -2.36 -3.78 -11.34
N GLU A 69 -2.14 -4.57 -10.27
CA GLU A 69 -2.33 -6.02 -10.28
C GLU A 69 -3.77 -6.41 -10.64
N GLY A 70 -4.76 -5.79 -10.01
CA GLY A 70 -6.17 -6.07 -10.30
C GLY A 70 -6.54 -5.75 -11.75
N VAL A 71 -6.09 -4.60 -12.25
CA VAL A 71 -6.30 -4.21 -13.65
C VAL A 71 -5.59 -5.19 -14.61
N ARG A 72 -4.32 -5.51 -14.34
CA ARG A 72 -3.53 -6.46 -15.14
C ARG A 72 -4.22 -7.82 -15.23
N ASP A 73 -4.62 -8.35 -14.09
CA ASP A 73 -5.22 -9.69 -14.02
C ASP A 73 -6.56 -9.75 -14.76
N TYR A 74 -7.34 -8.66 -14.70
CA TYR A 74 -8.53 -8.51 -15.53
C TYR A 74 -8.20 -8.52 -17.02
N VAL A 75 -7.23 -7.72 -17.45
CA VAL A 75 -6.83 -7.64 -18.86
C VAL A 75 -6.34 -8.99 -19.37
N VAL A 76 -5.48 -9.67 -18.60
CA VAL A 76 -4.98 -11.01 -18.97
C VAL A 76 -6.13 -12.01 -19.09
N LYS A 77 -7.06 -12.01 -18.14
CA LYS A 77 -8.22 -12.92 -18.13
C LYS A 77 -9.14 -12.74 -19.33
N TYR A 78 -9.34 -11.50 -19.75
CA TYR A 78 -10.31 -11.14 -20.79
C TYR A 78 -9.66 -10.65 -22.09
N VAL A 79 -8.40 -10.96 -22.33
CA VAL A 79 -7.62 -10.45 -23.47
C VAL A 79 -8.33 -10.65 -24.81
N GLU A 80 -8.96 -11.78 -25.04
CA GLU A 80 -9.67 -12.08 -26.30
C GLU A 80 -10.93 -11.22 -26.48
N TYR A 81 -11.57 -10.84 -25.40
CA TYR A 81 -12.76 -9.98 -25.38
C TYR A 81 -12.43 -8.48 -25.43
N LEU A 82 -11.16 -8.13 -25.26
CA LEU A 82 -10.71 -6.74 -25.24
C LEU A 82 -10.07 -6.30 -26.56
N LYS A 83 -9.92 -7.21 -27.55
CA LYS A 83 -9.29 -6.92 -28.84
C LYS A 83 -10.15 -6.06 -29.75
N THR A 84 -11.47 -6.26 -29.70
CA THR A 84 -12.44 -5.62 -30.62
C THR A 84 -13.72 -5.25 -29.87
N GLN A 85 -14.53 -4.38 -30.45
CA GLN A 85 -15.84 -4.05 -29.89
C GLN A 85 -16.89 -5.15 -30.11
N ILE A 86 -16.76 -5.90 -31.22
CA ILE A 86 -17.66 -6.99 -31.62
C ILE A 86 -16.78 -8.14 -32.10
N GLY A 87 -17.18 -9.37 -31.80
CA GLY A 87 -16.46 -10.59 -32.10
C GLY A 87 -15.57 -11.03 -30.92
N ASN A 88 -15.76 -12.27 -30.47
CA ASN A 88 -15.01 -12.89 -29.38
C ASN A 88 -15.10 -14.43 -29.51
N PRO A 89 -14.48 -15.22 -28.60
CA PRO A 89 -14.52 -16.68 -28.65
C PRO A 89 -15.92 -17.30 -28.62
N GLU A 90 -16.95 -16.54 -28.24
CA GLU A 90 -18.36 -16.99 -28.22
C GLU A 90 -19.07 -16.82 -29.60
N GLY A 91 -18.47 -16.01 -30.52
CA GLY A 91 -19.00 -15.75 -31.87
C GLY A 91 -18.59 -14.41 -32.44
N ASP A 92 -18.58 -14.33 -33.77
CA ASP A 92 -18.11 -13.13 -34.51
C ASP A 92 -19.06 -11.93 -34.37
N ASP A 93 -20.32 -12.15 -34.02
CA ASP A 93 -21.34 -11.11 -33.82
C ASP A 93 -21.53 -10.70 -32.35
N LYS A 94 -20.78 -11.27 -31.44
CA LYS A 94 -20.95 -11.04 -30.00
C LYS A 94 -20.34 -9.72 -29.55
N PRO A 95 -21.11 -8.85 -28.85
CA PRO A 95 -20.60 -7.57 -28.37
C PRO A 95 -19.74 -7.75 -27.12
N ASN A 96 -18.66 -6.96 -27.02
CA ASN A 96 -17.69 -7.01 -25.94
C ASN A 96 -17.86 -5.92 -24.88
N LYS A 97 -18.89 -5.08 -24.98
CA LYS A 97 -19.08 -3.92 -24.07
C LYS A 97 -19.00 -4.28 -22.59
N LYS A 98 -19.54 -5.44 -22.18
CA LYS A 98 -19.51 -5.91 -20.79
C LYS A 98 -18.09 -6.18 -20.26
N TYR A 99 -17.10 -6.35 -21.15
CA TYR A 99 -15.71 -6.61 -20.79
C TYR A 99 -14.86 -5.35 -20.84
N TYR A 100 -15.00 -4.50 -21.87
CA TYR A 100 -14.19 -3.28 -21.98
C TYR A 100 -14.74 -2.07 -21.21
N ASP A 101 -15.92 -2.18 -20.57
CA ASP A 101 -16.47 -1.12 -19.74
C ASP A 101 -15.49 -0.78 -18.59
N PRO A 102 -14.97 0.45 -18.51
CA PRO A 102 -13.99 0.83 -17.50
C PRO A 102 -14.42 0.51 -16.06
N ARG A 103 -15.71 0.56 -15.77
CA ARG A 103 -16.24 0.24 -14.45
C ARG A 103 -15.96 -1.20 -14.00
N LYS A 104 -15.66 -2.10 -14.94
CA LYS A 104 -15.33 -3.51 -14.65
C LYS A 104 -13.89 -3.64 -14.21
N TRP A 105 -12.94 -3.26 -15.06
CA TRP A 105 -11.52 -3.42 -14.76
C TRP A 105 -11.00 -2.44 -13.70
N LEU A 106 -11.61 -1.24 -13.59
CA LEU A 106 -11.32 -0.32 -12.47
C LEU A 106 -11.77 -0.94 -11.13
N ARG A 107 -12.92 -1.65 -11.11
CA ARG A 107 -13.39 -2.31 -9.90
C ARG A 107 -12.44 -3.40 -9.42
N ASP A 108 -11.86 -4.18 -10.33
CA ASP A 108 -10.87 -5.20 -9.95
C ASP A 108 -9.60 -4.55 -9.38
N GLY A 109 -9.14 -3.45 -9.96
CA GLY A 109 -8.06 -2.64 -9.39
C GLY A 109 -8.40 -2.07 -8.01
N GLU A 110 -9.62 -1.56 -7.83
CA GLU A 110 -10.09 -1.07 -6.53
C GLU A 110 -10.10 -2.16 -5.45
N LEU A 111 -10.56 -3.36 -5.79
CA LEU A 111 -10.62 -4.48 -4.83
C LEU A 111 -9.23 -4.92 -4.35
N THR A 112 -8.26 -5.01 -5.25
CA THR A 112 -6.88 -5.33 -4.87
C THR A 112 -6.22 -4.20 -4.08
N PHE A 113 -6.51 -2.95 -4.42
CA PHE A 113 -6.09 -1.77 -3.65
C PHE A 113 -6.65 -1.78 -2.22
N ILE A 114 -7.97 -2.02 -2.05
CA ILE A 114 -8.63 -2.10 -0.74
C ILE A 114 -7.95 -3.15 0.12
N LYS A 115 -7.75 -4.36 -0.42
CA LYS A 115 -7.09 -5.45 0.31
C LYS A 115 -5.69 -5.06 0.81
N ARG A 116 -4.89 -4.39 -0.03
CA ARG A 116 -3.56 -3.92 0.37
C ARG A 116 -3.63 -2.79 1.41
N LEU A 117 -4.61 -1.91 1.30
CA LEU A 117 -4.84 -0.82 2.25
C LEU A 117 -5.25 -1.35 3.62
N GLU A 118 -6.16 -2.34 3.69
CA GLU A 118 -6.54 -3.02 4.94
C GLU A 118 -5.32 -3.65 5.61
N GLN A 119 -4.44 -4.28 4.84
CA GLN A 119 -3.17 -4.81 5.37
C GLN A 119 -2.30 -3.68 5.94
N SER A 120 -2.23 -2.53 5.28
CA SER A 120 -1.46 -1.38 5.79
C SER A 120 -2.01 -0.86 7.11
N PHE A 121 -3.33 -0.79 7.27
CA PHE A 121 -3.93 -0.42 8.55
C PHE A 121 -3.59 -1.40 9.67
N SER A 122 -3.59 -2.69 9.38
CA SER A 122 -3.16 -3.72 10.32
C SER A 122 -1.69 -3.58 10.70
N ASP A 123 -0.80 -3.37 9.71
CA ASP A 123 0.63 -3.23 9.91
C ASP A 123 0.96 -2.02 10.81
N LEU A 124 0.18 -0.96 10.67
CA LEU A 124 0.32 0.32 11.40
C LEU A 124 -0.41 0.35 12.76
N ASN A 125 -1.00 -0.76 13.21
CA ASN A 125 -1.84 -0.81 14.41
C ASN A 125 -3.02 0.20 14.36
N ASN A 126 -3.55 0.47 13.19
CA ASN A 126 -4.59 1.47 12.98
C ASN A 126 -5.99 0.85 12.71
N LEU A 127 -6.24 -0.33 13.28
CA LEU A 127 -7.55 -0.96 13.24
C LEU A 127 -8.35 -0.60 14.49
N ASN A 128 -9.63 -0.22 14.30
CA ASN A 128 -10.55 0.12 15.38
C ASN A 128 -10.04 1.23 16.33
N THR A 129 -9.29 2.19 15.79
CA THR A 129 -8.74 3.31 16.55
C THR A 129 -9.61 4.55 16.54
N LEU A 130 -10.62 4.61 15.67
CA LEU A 130 -11.64 5.67 15.68
C LEU A 130 -12.71 5.32 16.73
N ILE A 131 -12.80 6.17 17.73
CA ILE A 131 -13.83 6.10 18.78
C ILE A 131 -14.96 7.03 18.38
#